data_6b7e95c1a63bb691db959b8b6da061de
#
_entry.id   6b7e95c1a63bb691db959b8b6da061de
#
_cell.length_a   1.000
_cell.length_b   1.000
_cell.length_c   1.000
_cell.angle_alpha   90.00
_cell.angle_beta   90.00
_cell.angle_gamma   90.00
#
_symmetry.space_group_name_H-M   'P 1'
#
loop_
_entity.id
_entity.type
_entity.pdbx_description
1 polymer ?
#
loop_
_entity_poly.entity_id
_entity_poly.type
_entity_poly.pdbx_seq_one_letter_code
_entity_poly.pdbx_strand_id
1 'polypeptide(L)'
;MKPITFSVAGDPVPQPRVRVSTRGGFARAYVPSKHPVHAYRSEILREAVACGLTPMTEPLEVIVDAVFQRPKSHLTKRGVKATAPALPRPDVDNIGKAVLDALKEIFDDTIVRRLIVEKSYGEEARTTVRVQ
;
A
#
# COMPACT_ATOMS: atom_id res chain seq x y z
N MET A 1 15.11 -8.72 16.12
CA MET A 1 14.84 -7.35 15.65
C MET A 1 13.64 -6.80 16.39
N LYS A 2 13.72 -5.56 16.81
CA LYS A 2 12.56 -4.89 17.40
C LYS A 2 11.57 -4.54 16.30
N PRO A 3 10.27 -4.78 16.50
CA PRO A 3 9.26 -4.37 15.53
C PRO A 3 9.30 -2.87 15.27
N ILE A 4 9.15 -2.50 14.01
CA ILE A 4 9.07 -1.10 13.59
C ILE A 4 7.70 -0.89 12.98
N THR A 5 6.99 0.13 13.45
CA THR A 5 5.66 0.49 12.95
C THR A 5 5.67 1.95 12.51
N PHE A 6 5.14 2.21 11.34
CA PHE A 6 4.97 3.56 10.82
C PHE A 6 3.64 3.68 10.08
N SER A 7 3.18 4.91 9.90
CA SER A 7 1.92 5.19 9.22
C SER A 7 2.07 6.31 8.20
N VAL A 8 1.29 6.21 7.13
CA VAL A 8 1.17 7.24 6.09
C VAL A 8 -0.29 7.66 6.03
N ALA A 9 -0.54 8.96 6.10
CA ALA A 9 -1.89 9.52 6.02
C ALA A 9 -2.40 9.50 4.58
N GLY A 10 -3.72 9.45 4.43
CA GLY A 10 -4.41 9.45 3.14
C GLY A 10 -4.84 8.06 2.70
N ASP A 11 -5.68 8.00 1.67
CA ASP A 11 -6.16 6.73 1.13
C ASP A 11 -4.99 5.88 0.65
N PRO A 12 -4.96 4.58 1.01
CA PRO A 12 -3.98 3.66 0.45
C PRO A 12 -4.11 3.60 -1.08
N VAL A 13 -2.98 3.45 -1.77
CA VAL A 13 -2.95 3.34 -3.23
C VAL A 13 -2.47 1.96 -3.62
N PRO A 14 -3.31 1.12 -4.22
CA PRO A 14 -2.91 -0.21 -4.66
C PRO A 14 -1.96 -0.12 -5.84
N GLN A 15 -1.13 -1.15 -6.02
CA GLN A 15 -0.29 -1.28 -7.20
C GLN A 15 -1.18 -1.39 -8.44
N PRO A 16 -1.04 -0.49 -9.42
CA PRO A 16 -1.86 -0.53 -10.62
C PRO A 16 -1.41 -1.64 -11.56
N ARG A 17 -2.29 -2.02 -12.48
CA ARG A 17 -1.91 -2.88 -13.61
C ARG A 17 -0.90 -2.13 -14.47
N VAL A 18 0.19 -2.80 -14.83
CA VAL A 18 1.16 -2.24 -15.77
C VAL A 18 0.52 -2.07 -17.15
N ARG A 19 0.89 -0.99 -17.84
CA ARG A 19 0.55 -0.80 -19.24
C ARG A 19 1.67 -1.35 -20.11
N VAL A 20 1.31 -1.78 -21.33
CA VAL A 20 2.28 -2.27 -22.30
C VAL A 20 2.38 -1.22 -23.42
N SER A 21 3.62 -0.82 -23.72
CA SER A 21 3.92 0.05 -24.84
C SER A 21 4.75 -0.70 -25.87
N THR A 22 4.43 -0.54 -27.14
CA THR A 22 5.20 -1.09 -28.26
C THR A 22 6.04 -0.04 -28.95
N ARG A 23 6.16 1.16 -28.38
CA ARG A 23 7.01 2.22 -28.91
C ARG A 23 8.46 1.75 -29.04
N GLY A 24 9.08 2.02 -30.18
CA GLY A 24 10.45 1.58 -30.46
C GLY A 24 10.58 0.12 -30.87
N GLY A 25 9.48 -0.56 -31.19
CA GLY A 25 9.50 -1.95 -31.67
C GLY A 25 9.61 -3.01 -30.58
N PHE A 26 9.59 -2.62 -29.30
CA PHE A 26 9.65 -3.54 -28.17
C PHE A 26 8.44 -3.36 -27.25
N ALA A 27 7.92 -4.48 -26.75
CA ALA A 27 6.89 -4.44 -25.71
C ALA A 27 7.55 -4.07 -24.37
N ARG A 28 7.04 -3.01 -23.72
CA ARG A 28 7.49 -2.59 -22.38
C ARG A 28 6.30 -2.48 -21.45
N ALA A 29 6.42 -3.12 -20.30
CA ALA A 29 5.46 -2.94 -19.21
C ALA A 29 5.88 -1.72 -18.39
N TYR A 30 4.94 -0.82 -18.11
CA TYR A 30 5.22 0.39 -17.33
C TYR A 30 4.00 0.86 -16.54
N VAL A 31 4.26 1.62 -15.49
CA VAL A 31 3.23 2.36 -14.74
C VAL A 31 3.32 3.82 -15.15
N PRO A 32 2.21 4.48 -15.56
CA PRO A 32 2.25 5.88 -15.93
C PRO A 32 2.90 6.76 -14.87
N SER A 33 3.76 7.69 -15.28
CA SER A 33 4.54 8.54 -14.37
C SER A 33 3.69 9.43 -13.45
N LYS A 34 2.47 9.76 -13.88
CA LYS A 34 1.52 10.58 -13.09
C LYS A 34 0.63 9.76 -12.15
N HIS A 35 0.78 8.44 -12.13
CA HIS A 35 -0.05 7.60 -11.26
C HIS A 35 0.27 7.90 -9.79
N PRO A 36 -0.77 8.02 -8.93
CA PRO A 36 -0.57 8.37 -7.52
C PRO A 36 0.24 7.33 -6.73
N VAL A 37 0.43 6.12 -7.24
CA VAL A 37 1.24 5.10 -6.57
C VAL A 37 2.69 5.54 -6.39
N HIS A 38 3.24 6.34 -7.27
CA HIS A 38 4.63 6.81 -7.16
C HIS A 38 4.83 7.70 -5.93
N ALA A 39 3.95 8.68 -5.71
CA ALA A 39 4.00 9.53 -4.53
C ALA A 39 3.72 8.75 -3.26
N TYR A 40 2.77 7.82 -3.30
CA TYR A 40 2.42 6.96 -2.17
C TYR A 40 3.60 6.09 -1.75
N ARG A 41 4.28 5.45 -2.71
CA ARG A 41 5.47 4.64 -2.42
C ARG A 41 6.61 5.47 -1.85
N SER A 42 6.82 6.69 -2.36
CA SER A 42 7.84 7.60 -1.83
C SER A 42 7.56 7.98 -0.38
N GLU A 43 6.29 8.21 -0.02
CA GLU A 43 5.90 8.50 1.36
C GLU A 43 6.12 7.32 2.29
N ILE A 44 5.78 6.12 1.85
CA ILE A 44 6.02 4.89 2.64
C ILE A 44 7.51 4.73 2.91
N LEU A 45 8.34 4.86 1.89
CA LEU A 45 9.79 4.76 2.05
C LEU A 45 10.34 5.81 3.01
N ARG A 46 9.90 7.06 2.87
CA ARG A 46 10.33 8.15 3.74
C ARG A 46 9.96 7.90 5.20
N GLU A 47 8.73 7.48 5.48
CA GLU A 47 8.30 7.18 6.83
C GLU A 47 9.03 5.97 7.42
N ALA A 48 9.28 4.95 6.61
CA ALA A 48 10.05 3.78 7.03
C ALA A 48 11.46 4.16 7.47
N VAL A 49 12.15 4.97 6.68
CA VAL A 49 13.49 5.46 6.99
C VAL A 49 13.46 6.35 8.24
N ALA A 50 12.48 7.25 8.34
CA ALA A 50 12.33 8.15 9.48
C ALA A 50 12.09 7.38 10.79
N CYS A 51 11.43 6.22 10.73
CA CYS A 51 11.19 5.37 11.90
C CYS A 51 12.36 4.42 12.22
N GLY A 52 13.45 4.51 11.49
CA GLY A 52 14.66 3.75 11.77
C GLY A 52 14.76 2.40 11.07
N LEU A 53 13.94 2.13 10.07
CA LEU A 53 14.08 0.91 9.29
C LEU A 53 15.35 0.99 8.44
N THR A 54 16.23 0.01 8.62
CA THR A 54 17.53 -0.07 7.95
C THR A 54 17.61 -1.30 7.05
N PRO A 55 18.55 -1.35 6.10
CA PRO A 55 18.71 -2.53 5.25
C PRO A 55 18.82 -3.83 6.05
N MET A 56 18.14 -4.85 5.60
CA MET A 56 17.97 -6.12 6.30
C MET A 56 18.20 -7.29 5.35
N THR A 57 18.74 -8.37 5.89
CA THR A 57 18.98 -9.62 5.15
C THR A 57 18.34 -10.84 5.82
N GLU A 58 17.87 -10.70 7.05
CA GLU A 58 17.21 -11.77 7.79
C GLU A 58 15.73 -11.89 7.39
N PRO A 59 15.15 -13.08 7.43
CA PRO A 59 13.72 -13.26 7.17
C PRO A 59 12.87 -12.38 8.09
N LEU A 60 11.85 -11.76 7.52
CA LEU A 60 10.98 -10.83 8.26
C LEU A 60 9.51 -10.99 7.89
N GLU A 61 8.66 -10.38 8.68
CA GLU A 61 7.22 -10.28 8.45
C GLU A 61 6.83 -8.84 8.16
N VAL A 62 5.88 -8.66 7.26
CA VAL A 62 5.29 -7.35 6.96
C VAL A 62 3.79 -7.44 7.20
N ILE A 63 3.28 -6.53 8.01
CA ILE A 63 1.86 -6.45 8.34
C ILE A 63 1.36 -5.07 7.90
N VAL A 64 0.36 -5.06 7.03
CA VAL A 64 -0.21 -3.85 6.45
C VAL A 64 -1.67 -3.72 6.86
N ASP A 65 -2.00 -2.59 7.47
CA ASP A 65 -3.39 -2.22 7.76
C ASP A 65 -3.74 -1.00 6.90
N ALA A 66 -4.62 -1.22 5.92
CA ALA A 66 -5.04 -0.22 4.95
C ALA A 66 -6.45 0.26 5.26
N VAL A 67 -6.59 1.50 5.71
CA VAL A 67 -7.87 2.11 6.02
C VAL A 67 -8.21 3.14 4.96
N PHE A 68 -9.36 2.96 4.31
CA PHE A 68 -9.89 3.86 3.30
C PHE A 68 -11.01 4.71 3.90
N GLN A 69 -11.12 5.94 3.47
CA GLN A 69 -12.27 6.76 3.81
C GLN A 69 -13.45 6.39 2.89
N ARG A 70 -14.64 6.26 3.46
CA ARG A 70 -15.83 6.00 2.63
C ARG A 70 -16.12 7.17 1.71
N PRO A 71 -16.45 6.94 0.42
CA PRO A 71 -16.97 7.99 -0.44
C PRO A 71 -18.26 8.58 0.12
N LYS A 72 -18.51 9.85 -0.15
CA LYS A 72 -19.76 10.52 0.27
C LYS A 72 -21.00 9.81 -0.25
N SER A 73 -20.91 9.17 -1.41
CA SER A 73 -22.01 8.40 -2.00
C SER A 73 -22.45 7.20 -1.16
N HIS A 74 -21.60 6.73 -0.24
CA HIS A 74 -21.95 5.64 0.69
C HIS A 74 -22.68 6.13 1.93
N LEU A 75 -22.82 7.45 2.13
CA LEU A 75 -23.31 8.04 3.36
C LEU A 75 -24.68 8.68 3.19
N THR A 76 -25.50 8.61 4.23
CA THR A 76 -26.75 9.33 4.38
C THR A 76 -26.71 10.12 5.70
N LYS A 77 -27.74 10.93 5.97
CA LYS A 77 -27.88 11.62 7.26
C LYS A 77 -27.92 10.65 8.46
N ARG A 78 -28.27 9.40 8.23
CA ARG A 78 -28.38 8.34 9.25
C ARG A 78 -27.12 7.48 9.37
N GLY A 79 -26.08 7.76 8.59
CA GLY A 79 -24.84 6.99 8.56
C GLY A 79 -24.62 6.25 7.24
N VAL A 80 -24.02 5.09 7.29
CA VAL A 80 -23.69 4.30 6.09
C VAL A 80 -24.96 3.70 5.47
N LYS A 81 -25.11 3.83 4.16
CA LYS A 81 -26.22 3.19 3.42
C LYS A 81 -26.19 1.69 3.59
N ALA A 82 -27.37 1.06 3.70
CA ALA A 82 -27.49 -0.38 3.77
C ALA A 82 -26.93 -1.09 2.53
N THR A 83 -26.95 -0.42 1.37
CA THR A 83 -26.44 -0.94 0.09
C THR A 83 -24.96 -0.67 -0.14
N ALA A 84 -24.31 0.10 0.73
CA ALA A 84 -22.88 0.39 0.59
C ALA A 84 -22.03 -0.85 0.81
N PRO A 85 -20.93 -1.04 0.05
CA PRO A 85 -20.04 -2.16 0.26
C PRO A 85 -19.44 -2.16 1.67
N ALA A 86 -19.25 -3.35 2.23
CA ALA A 86 -18.59 -3.50 3.54
C ALA A 86 -17.09 -3.22 3.46
N LEU A 87 -16.46 -3.50 2.32
CA LEU A 87 -15.02 -3.40 2.14
C LEU A 87 -14.65 -2.52 0.93
N PRO A 88 -13.48 -1.86 0.99
CA PRO A 88 -12.91 -1.15 -0.16
C PRO A 88 -12.70 -2.07 -1.36
N ARG A 89 -12.78 -1.51 -2.56
CA ARG A 89 -12.62 -2.25 -3.82
C ARG A 89 -11.23 -2.83 -4.07
N PRO A 90 -10.12 -2.10 -3.77
CA PRO A 90 -8.80 -2.62 -4.13
C PRO A 90 -8.53 -3.99 -3.52
N ASP A 91 -7.92 -4.87 -4.27
CA ASP A 91 -7.55 -6.21 -3.80
C ASP A 91 -6.38 -6.12 -2.80
N VAL A 92 -6.43 -6.94 -1.77
CA VAL A 92 -5.40 -6.93 -0.72
C VAL A 92 -4.00 -7.24 -1.25
N ASP A 93 -3.88 -8.09 -2.26
CA ASP A 93 -2.60 -8.41 -2.89
C ASP A 93 -1.97 -7.18 -3.57
N ASN A 94 -2.77 -6.36 -4.25
CA ASN A 94 -2.28 -5.12 -4.88
C ASN A 94 -1.92 -4.05 -3.86
N ILE A 95 -2.60 -3.99 -2.72
CA ILE A 95 -2.23 -3.12 -1.61
C ILE A 95 -0.88 -3.56 -1.03
N GLY A 96 -0.74 -4.84 -0.73
CA GLY A 96 0.50 -5.42 -0.21
C GLY A 96 1.67 -5.23 -1.16
N LYS A 97 1.44 -5.42 -2.46
CA LYS A 97 2.48 -5.23 -3.48
C LYS A 97 2.99 -3.80 -3.54
N ALA A 98 2.11 -2.80 -3.44
CA ALA A 98 2.53 -1.40 -3.43
C ALA A 98 3.45 -1.10 -2.23
N VAL A 99 3.13 -1.64 -1.06
CA VAL A 99 3.96 -1.48 0.14
C VAL A 99 5.31 -2.18 -0.02
N LEU A 100 5.33 -3.42 -0.48
CA LEU A 100 6.58 -4.16 -0.70
C LEU A 100 7.45 -3.48 -1.75
N ASP A 101 6.86 -2.97 -2.83
CA ASP A 101 7.59 -2.24 -3.86
C ASP A 101 8.20 -0.95 -3.31
N ALA A 102 7.50 -0.26 -2.40
CA ALA A 102 8.01 0.93 -1.73
C ALA A 102 9.24 0.63 -0.86
N LEU A 103 9.29 -0.55 -0.26
CA LEU A 103 10.35 -0.95 0.68
C LEU A 103 11.52 -1.68 0.01
N LYS A 104 11.48 -1.86 -1.31
CA LYS A 104 12.54 -2.58 -2.06
C LYS A 104 13.94 -1.99 -1.90
N GLU A 105 14.05 -0.70 -1.67
CA GLU A 105 15.35 -0.06 -1.44
C GLU A 105 15.95 -0.40 -0.08
N ILE A 106 15.14 -0.88 0.84
CA ILE A 106 15.58 -1.24 2.20
C ILE A 106 15.83 -2.75 2.31
N PHE A 107 14.92 -3.56 1.77
CA PHE A 107 15.07 -5.00 1.74
C PHE A 107 14.36 -5.59 0.53
N ASP A 108 14.86 -6.71 0.06
CA ASP A 108 14.23 -7.46 -1.04
C ASP A 108 13.02 -8.24 -0.53
N ASP A 109 11.97 -8.31 -1.33
CA ASP A 109 10.76 -9.05 -0.96
C ASP A 109 10.99 -10.57 -0.81
N THR A 110 12.10 -11.09 -1.33
CA THR A 110 12.47 -12.50 -1.16
C THR A 110 12.72 -12.90 0.29
N ILE A 111 13.04 -11.95 1.17
CA ILE A 111 13.24 -12.24 2.59
C ILE A 111 11.96 -12.09 3.42
N VAL A 112 10.86 -11.66 2.81
CA VAL A 112 9.56 -11.57 3.47
C VAL A 112 8.97 -12.97 3.57
N ARG A 113 9.00 -13.55 4.77
CA ARG A 113 8.45 -14.88 5.01
C ARG A 113 6.95 -14.88 5.26
N ARG A 114 6.38 -13.73 5.61
CA ARG A 114 4.95 -13.60 5.90
C ARG A 114 4.49 -12.19 5.59
N LEU A 115 3.42 -12.10 4.83
CA LEU A 115 2.75 -10.83 4.52
C LEU A 115 1.30 -10.94 4.97
N ILE A 116 0.87 -10.02 5.83
CA ILE A 116 -0.53 -9.89 6.24
C ILE A 116 -1.00 -8.54 5.75
N VAL A 117 -2.11 -8.52 5.02
CA VAL A 117 -2.73 -7.29 4.53
C VAL A 117 -4.20 -7.31 4.92
N GLU A 118 -4.63 -6.29 5.64
CA GLU A 118 -6.03 -6.06 5.95
C GLU A 118 -6.48 -4.74 5.34
N LYS A 119 -7.70 -4.71 4.86
CA LYS A 119 -8.32 -3.49 4.35
C LYS A 119 -9.65 -3.26 5.06
N SER A 120 -9.98 -2.00 5.28
CA SER A 120 -11.23 -1.61 5.93
C SER A 120 -11.59 -0.17 5.55
N TYR A 121 -12.83 0.20 5.84
CA TYR A 121 -13.23 1.59 5.86
C TYR A 121 -13.12 2.16 7.27
N GLY A 122 -12.72 3.41 7.39
CA GLY A 122 -12.65 4.11 8.66
C GLY A 122 -12.84 5.61 8.48
N GLU A 123 -12.81 6.33 9.59
CA GLU A 123 -12.99 7.79 9.58
C GLU A 123 -11.79 8.52 9.00
N GLU A 124 -10.59 8.01 9.26
CA GLU A 124 -9.34 8.57 8.75
C GLU A 124 -8.62 7.55 7.89
N ALA A 125 -8.43 7.89 6.61
CA ALA A 125 -7.66 7.07 5.70
C ALA A 125 -6.19 7.05 6.10
N ARG A 126 -5.60 5.86 6.14
CA ARG A 126 -4.17 5.67 6.44
C ARG A 126 -3.68 4.29 6.01
N THR A 127 -2.39 4.19 5.83
CA THR A 127 -1.70 2.90 5.74
C THR A 127 -0.78 2.77 6.95
N THR A 128 -0.94 1.72 7.73
CA THR A 128 -0.03 1.39 8.82
C THR A 128 0.75 0.15 8.45
N VAL A 129 2.06 0.22 8.58
CA VAL A 129 2.97 -0.87 8.23
C VAL A 129 3.79 -1.24 9.45
N ARG A 130 3.85 -2.54 9.74
CA ARG A 130 4.69 -3.10 10.80
C ARG A 130 5.65 -4.11 10.18
N VAL A 131 6.91 -3.96 10.49
CA VAL A 131 7.98 -4.88 10.07
C VAL A 131 8.60 -5.51 11.31
N GLN A 132 8.63 -6.83 11.34
CA GLN A 132 9.16 -7.57 12.50
C GLN A 132 9.86 -8.86 12.13
#